data_f565b5fc6d79e02900855411316365e2
#
_entry.id   f565b5fc6d79e02900855411316365e2
#
_cell.length_a   1.000
_cell.length_b   1.000
_cell.length_c   1.000
_cell.angle_alpha   90.00
_cell.angle_beta   90.00
_cell.angle_gamma   90.00
#
_symmetry.space_group_name_H-M   'P 1'
#
loop_
_entity.id
_entity.type
_entity.pdbx_description
1 polymer ?
#
loop_
_entity_poly.entity_id
_entity_poly.type
_entity_poly.pdbx_seq_one_letter_code
_entity_poly.pdbx_strand_id
1 'polypeptide(L)'
;EDRRGQPFVGPAGRLLDRALGDAGIDRGRLYVTNAVKHFKFKATDRGKRRIHQKPNRTEVVACRPWLLAELRTVEPHVVVLLGATAAQSLLGNDFRLTQHRGETLQLPPDTVPDHDAVAIATAHPSSILRLPSPDRDAAYRDLVTDLQRSVELLG
;
A
#
# COMPACT_ATOMS: atom_id res chain seq x y z
N GLU A 1 -2.21 -1.54 14.48
CA GLU A 1 -2.02 -0.29 13.74
C GLU A 1 -3.00 0.80 14.20
N ASP A 2 -4.29 0.48 14.23
CA ASP A 2 -5.33 1.43 14.60
C ASP A 2 -5.11 2.03 15.99
N ARG A 3 -4.71 1.21 16.97
CA ARG A 3 -4.46 1.66 18.35
C ARG A 3 -3.26 2.60 18.47
N ARG A 4 -2.26 2.47 17.62
CA ARG A 4 -1.05 3.28 17.67
C ARG A 4 -1.13 4.51 16.78
N GLY A 5 -2.15 4.60 15.94
CA GLY A 5 -2.30 5.70 15.01
C GLY A 5 -1.22 5.79 13.94
N GLN A 6 -0.40 4.73 13.78
CA GLN A 6 0.69 4.67 12.81
C GLN A 6 0.45 3.54 11.82
N PRO A 7 0.67 3.74 10.51
CA PRO A 7 0.54 2.68 9.53
C PRO A 7 1.69 1.68 9.65
N PHE A 8 1.37 0.41 9.41
CA PHE A 8 2.36 -0.67 9.26
C PHE A 8 3.25 -0.88 10.49
N VAL A 9 2.66 -0.96 11.70
CA VAL A 9 3.41 -1.21 12.93
C VAL A 9 3.33 -2.65 13.42
N GLY A 10 2.46 -3.49 12.86
CA GLY A 10 2.32 -4.91 13.24
C GLY A 10 3.25 -5.83 12.43
N PRO A 11 2.93 -7.15 12.37
CA PRO A 11 3.73 -8.10 11.61
C PRO A 11 3.89 -7.74 10.14
N ALA A 12 2.83 -7.21 9.50
CA ALA A 12 2.92 -6.73 8.13
C ALA A 12 3.87 -5.54 8.00
N GLY A 13 3.90 -4.67 9.00
CA GLY A 13 4.84 -3.55 9.03
C GLY A 13 6.28 -4.00 9.16
N ARG A 14 6.55 -5.03 9.97
CA ARG A 14 7.89 -5.59 10.09
C ARG A 14 8.36 -6.24 8.80
N LEU A 15 7.46 -6.94 8.11
CA LEU A 15 7.78 -7.52 6.80
C LEU A 15 8.09 -6.42 5.78
N LEU A 16 7.30 -5.35 5.78
CA LEU A 16 7.55 -4.21 4.90
C LEU A 16 8.89 -3.55 5.21
N ASP A 17 9.23 -3.34 6.48
CA ASP A 17 10.52 -2.76 6.88
C ASP A 17 11.68 -3.61 6.39
N ARG A 18 11.57 -4.93 6.52
CA ARG A 18 12.58 -5.85 6.01
C ARG A 18 12.70 -5.75 4.49
N ALA A 19 11.58 -5.71 3.78
CA ALA A 19 11.58 -5.61 2.32
C ALA A 19 12.17 -4.28 1.84
N LEU A 20 11.87 -3.18 2.52
CA LEU A 20 12.47 -1.88 2.22
C LEU A 20 13.99 -1.92 2.41
N GLY A 21 14.46 -2.51 3.51
CA GLY A 21 15.90 -2.68 3.74
C GLY A 21 16.57 -3.52 2.65
N ASP A 22 15.95 -4.63 2.26
CA ASP A 22 16.48 -5.50 1.20
C ASP A 22 16.45 -4.80 -0.17
N ALA A 23 15.52 -3.87 -0.38
CA ALA A 23 15.45 -3.08 -1.61
C ALA A 23 16.39 -1.86 -1.61
N GLY A 24 17.04 -1.58 -0.48
CA GLY A 24 17.93 -0.43 -0.36
C GLY A 24 17.22 0.90 -0.13
N ILE A 25 16.03 0.86 0.46
CA ILE A 25 15.22 2.06 0.70
C ILE A 25 15.28 2.42 2.19
N ASP A 26 15.62 3.68 2.47
CA ASP A 26 15.60 4.22 3.82
C ASP A 26 14.15 4.62 4.18
N ARG A 27 13.56 3.92 5.15
CA ARG A 27 12.20 4.21 5.59
C ARG A 27 12.04 5.63 6.12
N GLY A 28 13.07 6.23 6.68
CA GLY A 28 13.04 7.61 7.16
C GLY A 28 12.80 8.65 6.07
N ARG A 29 13.00 8.27 4.80
CA ARG A 29 12.77 9.14 3.65
C ARG A 29 11.41 8.94 3.00
N LEU A 30 10.60 8.03 3.54
CA LEU A 30 9.30 7.70 2.99
C LEU A 30 8.19 8.38 3.76
N TYR A 31 7.16 8.79 3.06
CA TYR A 31 5.87 9.10 3.66
C TYR A 31 4.99 7.86 3.52
N VAL A 32 4.63 7.26 4.66
CA VAL A 32 3.85 6.02 4.69
C VAL A 32 2.45 6.33 5.25
N THR A 33 1.42 5.92 4.52
CA THR A 33 0.05 6.18 4.92
C THR A 33 -0.86 5.04 4.48
N ASN A 34 -2.11 5.09 4.89
CA ASN A 34 -3.15 4.15 4.47
C ASN A 34 -4.11 4.84 3.51
N ALA A 35 -4.54 4.11 2.48
CA ALA A 35 -5.54 4.60 1.54
C ALA A 35 -6.90 4.80 2.22
N VAL A 36 -7.22 3.98 3.22
CA VAL A 36 -8.40 4.11 4.06
C VAL A 36 -7.94 4.50 5.47
N LYS A 37 -8.39 5.64 5.96
CA LYS A 37 -7.90 6.23 7.21
C LYS A 37 -8.45 5.59 8.47
N HIS A 38 -9.60 4.93 8.36
CA HIS A 38 -10.25 4.27 9.50
C HIS A 38 -10.44 2.80 9.18
N PHE A 39 -9.90 1.94 10.04
CA PHE A 39 -10.05 0.51 9.88
C PHE A 39 -11.43 0.06 10.35
N LYS A 40 -11.97 -0.91 9.66
CA LYS A 40 -13.22 -1.55 9.97
C LYS A 40 -12.95 -2.77 10.84
N PHE A 41 -13.68 -2.89 11.94
CA PHE A 41 -13.54 -4.00 12.88
C PHE A 41 -14.83 -4.77 13.01
N LYS A 42 -14.71 -6.07 13.26
CA LYS A 42 -15.81 -6.92 13.69
C LYS A 42 -15.38 -7.62 14.97
N ALA A 43 -16.16 -7.46 16.03
CA ALA A 43 -15.92 -8.19 17.27
C ALA A 43 -16.24 -9.67 17.06
N THR A 44 -15.41 -10.55 17.62
CA THR A 44 -15.72 -11.97 17.65
C THR A 44 -16.76 -12.24 18.73
N ASP A 45 -17.45 -13.39 18.66
CA ASP A 45 -18.47 -13.78 19.64
C ASP A 45 -17.93 -13.80 21.08
N ARG A 46 -16.63 -13.96 21.24
CA ARG A 46 -15.99 -13.96 22.56
C ARG A 46 -15.53 -12.57 23.01
N GLY A 47 -15.73 -11.55 22.20
CA GLY A 47 -15.36 -10.17 22.53
C GLY A 47 -13.88 -9.91 22.76
N LYS A 48 -13.00 -10.87 22.44
CA LYS A 48 -11.57 -10.82 22.76
C LYS A 48 -10.67 -10.44 21.60
N ARG A 49 -11.19 -10.48 20.37
CA ARG A 49 -10.42 -10.18 19.16
C ARG A 49 -11.18 -9.22 18.26
N ARG A 50 -10.44 -8.29 17.67
CA ARG A 50 -10.95 -7.48 16.58
C ARG A 50 -10.43 -8.06 15.28
N ILE A 51 -11.33 -8.24 14.31
CA ILE A 51 -10.99 -8.72 12.98
C ILE A 51 -11.13 -7.55 12.02
N HIS A 52 -10.03 -7.22 11.33
CA HIS A 52 -10.06 -6.22 10.27
C HIS A 52 -10.87 -6.75 9.11
N GLN A 53 -11.83 -5.97 8.65
CA GLN A 53 -12.59 -6.27 7.45
C GLN A 53 -12.02 -5.45 6.30
N LYS A 54 -12.04 -6.03 5.10
CA LYS A 54 -11.67 -5.30 3.89
C LYS A 54 -12.65 -4.15 3.70
N PRO A 55 -12.17 -2.90 3.48
CA PRO A 55 -13.07 -1.77 3.21
C PRO A 55 -13.89 -2.02 1.96
N ASN A 56 -15.16 -1.62 1.98
CA ASN A 56 -15.98 -1.64 0.79
C ASN A 56 -15.70 -0.42 -0.10
N ARG A 57 -16.26 -0.41 -1.30
CA ARG A 57 -16.02 0.67 -2.26
C ARG A 57 -16.46 2.03 -1.72
N THR A 58 -17.57 2.09 -0.99
CA THR A 58 -18.06 3.34 -0.39
C THR A 58 -17.05 3.92 0.60
N GLU A 59 -16.46 3.08 1.43
CA GLU A 59 -15.44 3.50 2.39
C GLU A 59 -14.17 3.99 1.71
N VAL A 60 -13.73 3.30 0.65
CA VAL A 60 -12.57 3.70 -0.16
C VAL A 60 -12.82 5.07 -0.79
N VAL A 61 -13.98 5.28 -1.39
CA VAL A 61 -14.36 6.55 -2.01
C VAL A 61 -14.43 7.66 -0.96
N ALA A 62 -15.00 7.39 0.21
CA ALA A 62 -15.11 8.39 1.28
C ALA A 62 -13.74 8.85 1.79
N CYS A 63 -12.74 7.98 1.78
CA CYS A 63 -11.38 8.32 2.24
C CYS A 63 -10.51 8.95 1.15
N ARG A 64 -10.90 8.84 -0.12
CA ARG A 64 -10.11 9.32 -1.24
C ARG A 64 -9.73 10.81 -1.16
N PRO A 65 -10.62 11.74 -0.77
CA PRO A 65 -10.23 13.15 -0.64
C PRO A 65 -9.09 13.38 0.35
N TRP A 66 -9.05 12.63 1.45
CA TRP A 66 -7.97 12.73 2.43
C TRP A 66 -6.66 12.23 1.84
N LEU A 67 -6.68 11.13 1.12
CA LEU A 67 -5.51 10.59 0.44
C LEU A 67 -4.99 11.57 -0.62
N LEU A 68 -5.86 12.16 -1.42
CA LEU A 68 -5.46 13.17 -2.40
C LEU A 68 -4.84 14.39 -1.74
N ALA A 69 -5.38 14.84 -0.61
CA ALA A 69 -4.81 15.95 0.13
C ALA A 69 -3.40 15.65 0.62
N GLU A 70 -3.15 14.43 1.09
CA GLU A 70 -1.82 14.00 1.48
C GLU A 70 -0.86 13.99 0.30
N LEU A 71 -1.27 13.46 -0.84
CA LEU A 71 -0.44 13.41 -2.04
C LEU A 71 -0.08 14.81 -2.55
N ARG A 72 -1.03 15.73 -2.50
CA ARG A 72 -0.79 17.12 -2.90
C ARG A 72 0.18 17.84 -1.97
N THR A 73 0.18 17.48 -0.70
CA THR A 73 1.08 18.07 0.30
C THR A 73 2.48 17.48 0.19
N VAL A 74 2.59 16.17 0.02
CA VAL A 74 3.88 15.47 -0.05
C VAL A 74 4.55 15.65 -1.41
N GLU A 75 3.77 15.75 -2.47
CA GLU A 75 4.24 15.86 -3.86
C GLU A 75 5.24 14.76 -4.25
N PRO A 76 4.85 13.48 -4.11
CA PRO A 76 5.79 12.39 -4.40
C PRO A 76 6.05 12.27 -5.90
N HIS A 77 7.25 11.83 -6.26
CA HIS A 77 7.56 11.47 -7.63
C HIS A 77 7.14 10.03 -7.95
N VAL A 78 7.19 9.15 -6.97
CA VAL A 78 6.79 7.76 -7.10
C VAL A 78 5.88 7.39 -5.93
N VAL A 79 4.76 6.75 -6.24
CA VAL A 79 3.82 6.24 -5.26
C VAL A 79 3.82 4.72 -5.34
N VAL A 80 4.10 4.05 -4.23
CA VAL A 80 3.99 2.60 -4.15
C VAL A 80 2.65 2.25 -3.53
N LEU A 81 1.83 1.53 -4.29
CA LEU A 81 0.48 1.13 -3.89
C LEU A 81 0.53 -0.31 -3.39
N LEU A 82 0.35 -0.49 -2.08
CA LEU A 82 0.44 -1.79 -1.44
C LEU A 82 -0.95 -2.44 -1.36
N GLY A 83 -1.21 -3.38 -2.25
CA GLY A 83 -2.44 -4.14 -2.30
C GLY A 83 -3.51 -3.55 -3.21
N ALA A 84 -4.52 -4.36 -3.50
CA ALA A 84 -5.59 -3.99 -4.44
C ALA A 84 -6.42 -2.80 -3.96
N THR A 85 -6.70 -2.70 -2.67
CA THR A 85 -7.48 -1.58 -2.12
C THR A 85 -6.79 -0.25 -2.35
N ALA A 86 -5.50 -0.16 -2.05
CA ALA A 86 -4.72 1.05 -2.26
C ALA A 86 -4.66 1.40 -3.76
N ALA A 87 -4.39 0.40 -4.60
CA ALA A 87 -4.32 0.61 -6.04
C ALA A 87 -5.66 1.11 -6.60
N GLN A 88 -6.77 0.49 -6.22
CA GLN A 88 -8.08 0.86 -6.71
C GLN A 88 -8.53 2.23 -6.21
N SER A 89 -8.06 2.67 -5.04
CA SER A 89 -8.40 3.99 -4.51
C SER A 89 -7.91 5.13 -5.42
N LEU A 90 -6.79 4.94 -6.12
CA LEU A 90 -6.23 5.94 -7.03
C LEU A 90 -6.48 5.61 -8.51
N LEU A 91 -6.46 4.34 -8.88
CA LEU A 91 -6.49 3.90 -10.28
C LEU A 91 -7.86 3.43 -10.76
N GLY A 92 -8.83 3.35 -9.85
CA GLY A 92 -10.19 2.98 -10.19
C GLY A 92 -10.53 1.53 -9.83
N ASN A 93 -11.85 1.29 -9.70
CA ASN A 93 -12.38 0.01 -9.24
C ASN A 93 -12.10 -1.16 -10.19
N ASP A 94 -11.84 -0.87 -11.46
CA ASP A 94 -11.57 -1.89 -12.48
C ASP A 94 -10.11 -2.33 -12.50
N PHE A 95 -9.23 -1.67 -11.75
CA PHE A 95 -7.83 -2.03 -11.70
C PHE A 95 -7.66 -3.43 -11.08
N ARG A 96 -6.85 -4.26 -11.72
CA ARG A 96 -6.54 -5.64 -11.27
C ARG A 96 -5.06 -5.76 -10.98
N LEU A 97 -4.74 -5.83 -9.69
CA LEU A 97 -3.36 -5.88 -9.20
C LEU A 97 -2.57 -7.05 -9.82
N THR A 98 -3.17 -8.22 -9.88
CA THR A 98 -2.49 -9.42 -10.39
C THR A 98 -2.06 -9.31 -11.85
N GLN A 99 -2.72 -8.45 -12.62
CA GLN A 99 -2.40 -8.23 -14.04
C GLN A 99 -1.32 -7.18 -14.27
N HIS A 100 -1.09 -6.29 -13.29
CA HIS A 100 -0.26 -5.11 -13.47
C HIS A 100 0.81 -4.93 -12.39
N ARG A 101 0.98 -5.93 -11.53
CA ARG A 101 1.95 -5.86 -10.44
C ARG A 101 3.36 -5.58 -10.98
N GLY A 102 4.04 -4.61 -10.39
CA GLY A 102 5.41 -4.26 -10.75
C GLY A 102 5.57 -3.38 -11.98
N GLU A 103 4.48 -3.08 -12.68
CA GLU A 103 4.52 -2.19 -13.84
C GLU A 103 4.55 -0.73 -13.41
N THR A 104 5.18 0.13 -14.22
CA THR A 104 5.10 1.58 -14.04
C THR A 104 3.75 2.06 -14.55
N LEU A 105 2.99 2.71 -13.67
CA LEU A 105 1.62 3.13 -13.95
C LEU A 105 1.50 4.65 -13.89
N GLN A 106 0.66 5.20 -14.77
CA GLN A 106 0.33 6.62 -14.72
C GLN A 106 -0.73 6.88 -13.67
N LEU A 107 -0.53 7.91 -12.86
CA LEU A 107 -1.56 8.37 -11.94
C LEU A 107 -2.54 9.30 -12.65
N PRO A 108 -3.82 9.33 -12.22
CA PRO A 108 -4.76 10.31 -12.76
C PRO A 108 -4.23 11.74 -12.58
N PRO A 109 -4.50 12.65 -13.53
CA PRO A 109 -3.90 14.00 -13.52
C PRO A 109 -4.20 14.83 -12.29
N ASP A 110 -5.33 14.57 -11.61
CA ASP A 110 -5.73 15.29 -10.40
C ASP A 110 -5.04 14.80 -9.12
N THR A 111 -4.23 13.74 -9.21
CA THR A 111 -3.62 13.12 -8.03
C THR A 111 -2.46 13.94 -7.50
N VAL A 112 -1.52 14.30 -8.38
CA VAL A 112 -0.39 15.19 -8.06
C VAL A 112 -0.29 16.22 -9.18
N PRO A 113 -1.01 17.36 -9.07
CA PRO A 113 -1.22 18.25 -10.22
C PRO A 113 0.02 18.93 -10.80
N ASP A 114 1.03 19.18 -9.97
CA ASP A 114 2.14 20.05 -10.35
C ASP A 114 3.33 19.32 -10.94
N HIS A 115 3.31 17.99 -11.01
CA HIS A 115 4.37 17.21 -11.66
C HIS A 115 3.91 15.80 -12.04
N ASP A 116 4.68 15.15 -12.89
CA ASP A 116 4.38 13.82 -13.38
C ASP A 116 4.79 12.76 -12.35
N ALA A 117 3.86 12.38 -11.50
CA ALA A 117 4.07 11.27 -10.58
C ALA A 117 3.66 9.96 -11.24
N VAL A 118 4.41 8.90 -10.94
CA VAL A 118 4.10 7.55 -11.41
C VAL A 118 3.85 6.64 -10.23
N ALA A 119 3.24 5.51 -10.48
CA ALA A 119 2.93 4.54 -9.42
C ALA A 119 3.43 3.16 -9.80
N ILE A 120 3.73 2.38 -8.77
CA ILE A 120 3.91 0.93 -8.87
C ILE A 120 2.94 0.30 -7.89
N ALA A 121 2.15 -0.66 -8.37
CA ALA A 121 1.28 -1.46 -7.52
C ALA A 121 1.96 -2.81 -7.23
N THR A 122 1.92 -3.22 -5.99
CA THR A 122 2.52 -4.49 -5.56
C THR A 122 1.70 -5.11 -4.44
N ALA A 123 2.09 -6.31 -3.98
CA ALA A 123 1.35 -7.03 -2.96
C ALA A 123 1.37 -6.29 -1.62
N HIS A 124 0.27 -6.37 -0.90
CA HIS A 124 0.23 -5.90 0.49
C HIS A 124 1.00 -6.90 1.36
N PRO A 125 1.85 -6.42 2.29
CA PRO A 125 2.61 -7.34 3.15
C PRO A 125 1.75 -8.34 3.91
N SER A 126 0.55 -7.99 4.33
CA SER A 126 -0.34 -8.91 5.05
C SER A 126 -0.77 -10.10 4.19
N SER A 127 -0.92 -9.91 2.88
CA SER A 127 -1.27 -11.03 1.99
C SER A 127 -0.10 -12.03 1.87
N ILE A 128 1.12 -11.55 1.93
CA ILE A 128 2.32 -12.40 1.90
C ILE A 128 2.38 -13.26 3.16
N LEU A 129 2.09 -12.68 4.31
CA LEU A 129 2.09 -13.40 5.59
C LEU A 129 1.08 -14.56 5.64
N ARG A 130 0.01 -14.48 4.84
CA ARG A 130 -1.03 -15.52 4.80
C ARG A 130 -0.69 -16.70 3.90
N LEU A 131 0.38 -16.61 3.13
CA LEU A 131 0.77 -17.67 2.20
C LEU A 131 1.54 -18.80 2.91
N PRO A 132 1.47 -20.05 2.40
CA PRO A 132 2.35 -21.12 2.85
C PRO A 132 3.82 -20.77 2.58
N SER A 133 4.72 -21.40 3.32
CA SER A 133 6.13 -21.03 3.36
C SER A 133 6.83 -20.92 2.00
N PRO A 134 6.70 -21.90 1.06
CA PRO A 134 7.36 -21.75 -0.25
C PRO A 134 6.82 -20.58 -1.06
N ASP A 135 5.49 -20.38 -1.04
CA ASP A 135 4.83 -19.30 -1.78
C ASP A 135 5.14 -17.95 -1.14
N ARG A 136 5.28 -17.93 0.19
CA ARG A 136 5.64 -16.72 0.94
C ARG A 136 7.00 -16.19 0.51
N ASP A 137 7.99 -17.06 0.38
CA ASP A 137 9.34 -16.67 0.00
C ASP A 137 9.37 -16.08 -1.42
N ALA A 138 8.65 -16.69 -2.34
CA ALA A 138 8.54 -16.18 -3.71
C ALA A 138 7.84 -14.81 -3.75
N ALA A 139 6.73 -14.68 -3.02
CA ALA A 139 5.97 -13.43 -2.96
C ALA A 139 6.78 -12.31 -2.29
N TYR A 140 7.58 -12.65 -1.28
CA TYR A 140 8.47 -11.69 -0.64
C TYR A 140 9.53 -11.19 -1.61
N ARG A 141 10.14 -12.07 -2.39
CA ARG A 141 11.13 -11.66 -3.41
C ARG A 141 10.49 -10.76 -4.46
N ASP A 142 9.26 -11.04 -4.86
CA ASP A 142 8.52 -10.20 -5.80
C ASP A 142 8.28 -8.80 -5.22
N LEU A 143 7.92 -8.72 -3.94
CA LEU A 143 7.76 -7.43 -3.27
C LEU A 143 9.07 -6.63 -3.28
N VAL A 144 10.19 -7.25 -2.93
CA VAL A 144 11.50 -6.59 -2.95
C VAL A 144 11.83 -6.09 -4.36
N THR A 145 11.59 -6.92 -5.39
CA THR A 145 11.83 -6.54 -6.78
C THR A 145 11.00 -5.33 -7.18
N ASP A 146 9.72 -5.32 -6.82
CA ASP A 146 8.83 -4.20 -7.14
C ASP A 146 9.27 -2.91 -6.43
N LEU A 147 9.71 -3.03 -5.18
CA LEU A 147 10.26 -1.88 -4.44
C LEU A 147 11.55 -1.36 -5.06
N GLN A 148 12.42 -2.24 -5.55
CA GLN A 148 13.63 -1.84 -6.25
C GLN A 148 13.31 -1.06 -7.54
N ARG A 149 12.25 -1.44 -8.25
CA ARG A 149 11.81 -0.69 -9.42
C ARG A 149 11.39 0.73 -9.07
N SER A 150 10.78 0.93 -7.90
CA SER A 150 10.40 2.28 -7.47
C SER A 150 11.64 3.16 -7.26
N VAL A 151 12.74 2.60 -6.79
CA VAL A 151 14.01 3.32 -6.65
C VAL A 151 14.55 3.72 -8.01
N GLU A 152 14.50 2.83 -8.98
CA GLU A 152 14.95 3.10 -10.35
C GLU A 152 14.20 4.27 -10.98
N LEU A 153 12.90 4.40 -10.68
CA LEU A 153 12.06 5.48 -11.19
C LEU A 153 12.41 6.85 -10.61
N LEU A 154 13.07 6.89 -9.46
CA LEU A 154 13.53 8.14 -8.87
C LEU A 154 14.81 8.67 -9.52
N GLY A 155 15.43 7.87 -10.34
CA GLY A 155 16.69 8.22 -11.00
C GLY A 155 17.87 7.94 -10.12
#